data_73840cf6952ef1ec73f714f08a962a5a
#
_entry.id   73840cf6952ef1ec73f714f08a962a5a
#
_cell.length_a   1.000
_cell.length_b   1.000
_cell.length_c   1.000
_cell.angle_alpha   90.00
_cell.angle_beta   90.00
_cell.angle_gamma   90.00
#
_symmetry.space_group_name_H-M   'P 1'
#
loop_
_entity.id
_entity.type
_entity.pdbx_description
1 polymer ?
#
loop_
_entity_poly.entity_id
_entity_poly.type
_entity_poly.pdbx_seq_one_letter_code
_entity_poly.pdbx_strand_id
1 'polypeptide(L)'
;TPANSLSGTGINAQNNQATFAPVLNNLKTTSSVANFLIIPRTPQNCLGNPFPIVISVNPVATISTQKIVTCSGSSFVSSPINVPQNTSYTWKAPSLSTGVYVVSGNQNFNLIGDSTITGNLTYNGVDSGGISTYTITPKSGNCVGNPFNLLVTVRPLPNVSTASQIACSEAAFSSSPTSNLTNISTLYTWDLPVISPANSILGASANNSPASSISQLLIDTTSNVAQATYTVTPIALGCTGKPFTFIAVINPRPNFSNKDTTICPGYPFAMNPSPLPFITSYTWDAPIFNIQNAVIGGQAQPTPLPSFSQVLTNTTNSIDVMATYKVTPRYGDCVGKPFSLIVTVKASPYITDTLTSTVCSGNPFSVKMPKNLPLGSLYYLSLIHISE
;
A
#
# COMPACT_ATOMS: atom_id res chain seq x y z
N THR A 1 -41.09 -50.98 -11.61
CA THR A 1 -40.44 -49.73 -11.17
C THR A 1 -39.23 -50.10 -10.31
N PRO A 2 -38.06 -49.54 -10.50
CA PRO A 2 -36.95 -49.75 -9.58
C PRO A 2 -37.39 -49.42 -8.16
N ALA A 3 -37.12 -50.31 -7.19
CA ALA A 3 -37.39 -50.08 -5.79
C ALA A 3 -36.87 -48.72 -5.36
N ASN A 4 -37.66 -47.95 -4.58
CA ASN A 4 -37.33 -46.61 -4.03
C ASN A 4 -37.38 -45.41 -5.00
N SER A 5 -38.10 -45.50 -6.14
CA SER A 5 -38.33 -44.33 -7.01
C SER A 5 -39.58 -43.52 -6.66
N LEU A 6 -40.57 -44.18 -6.07
CA LEU A 6 -41.84 -43.59 -5.64
C LEU A 6 -42.10 -43.92 -4.17
N SER A 7 -42.66 -42.98 -3.44
CA SER A 7 -43.25 -43.17 -2.12
C SER A 7 -44.68 -42.60 -2.11
N GLY A 8 -45.48 -42.88 -1.09
CA GLY A 8 -46.80 -42.26 -0.98
C GLY A 8 -47.72 -42.97 -0.03
N THR A 9 -48.94 -42.47 0.04
CA THR A 9 -50.06 -43.05 0.83
C THR A 9 -51.12 -43.63 -0.10
N GLY A 10 -51.84 -44.68 0.34
CA GLY A 10 -52.87 -45.34 -0.46
C GLY A 10 -52.33 -46.18 -1.63
N ILE A 11 -51.04 -46.52 -1.63
CA ILE A 11 -50.35 -47.30 -2.66
C ILE A 11 -50.45 -48.81 -2.42
N ASN A 12 -50.88 -49.25 -1.24
CA ASN A 12 -51.09 -50.64 -0.92
C ASN A 12 -52.44 -51.16 -1.52
N ALA A 13 -52.58 -52.48 -1.67
CA ALA A 13 -53.81 -53.10 -2.17
C ALA A 13 -55.01 -52.60 -1.31
N GLN A 14 -56.03 -52.09 -2.00
CA GLN A 14 -57.28 -51.61 -1.38
C GLN A 14 -58.41 -52.40 -1.94
N ASN A 15 -59.39 -52.73 -1.08
CA ASN A 15 -60.57 -53.52 -1.46
C ASN A 15 -61.87 -52.69 -1.31
N ASN A 16 -62.81 -52.91 -2.18
CA ASN A 16 -64.17 -52.34 -2.10
C ASN A 16 -64.22 -50.81 -2.12
N GLN A 17 -63.39 -50.19 -2.93
CA GLN A 17 -63.37 -48.72 -3.10
C GLN A 17 -64.11 -48.31 -4.37
N ALA A 18 -64.96 -47.31 -4.30
CA ALA A 18 -65.62 -46.75 -5.50
C ALA A 18 -64.67 -45.82 -6.28
N THR A 19 -63.66 -45.25 -5.58
CA THR A 19 -62.64 -44.38 -6.16
C THR A 19 -61.29 -44.67 -5.53
N PHE A 20 -60.19 -44.47 -6.27
CA PHE A 20 -58.82 -44.60 -5.82
C PHE A 20 -58.14 -43.22 -5.93
N ALA A 21 -57.56 -42.72 -4.82
CA ALA A 21 -56.88 -41.46 -4.77
C ALA A 21 -55.51 -41.60 -4.04
N PRO A 22 -54.57 -42.45 -4.51
CA PRO A 22 -53.26 -42.56 -3.90
C PRO A 22 -52.46 -41.26 -4.14
N VAL A 23 -51.75 -40.83 -3.12
CA VAL A 23 -50.76 -39.73 -3.25
C VAL A 23 -49.41 -40.38 -3.59
N LEU A 24 -48.79 -39.96 -4.69
CA LEU A 24 -47.52 -40.48 -5.17
C LEU A 24 -46.47 -39.34 -5.14
N ASN A 25 -45.36 -39.59 -4.48
CA ASN A 25 -44.20 -38.70 -4.45
C ASN A 25 -43.05 -39.31 -5.25
N ASN A 26 -42.57 -38.59 -6.26
CA ASN A 26 -41.40 -39.01 -7.01
C ASN A 26 -40.13 -38.52 -6.28
N LEU A 27 -39.26 -39.47 -5.90
CA LEU A 27 -38.02 -39.21 -5.16
C LEU A 27 -36.81 -38.98 -6.07
N LYS A 28 -37.02 -39.04 -7.41
CA LYS A 28 -35.95 -38.81 -8.41
C LYS A 28 -36.12 -37.48 -9.11
N THR A 29 -35.11 -37.11 -9.91
CA THR A 29 -35.12 -35.94 -10.79
C THR A 29 -35.70 -36.23 -12.18
N THR A 30 -36.04 -37.48 -12.48
CA THR A 30 -36.68 -37.92 -13.72
C THR A 30 -38.05 -38.49 -13.44
N SER A 31 -38.96 -38.44 -14.41
CA SER A 31 -40.30 -39.06 -14.29
C SER A 31 -40.22 -40.53 -13.93
N SER A 32 -41.09 -40.97 -13.06
CA SER A 32 -41.25 -42.36 -12.64
C SER A 32 -42.65 -42.86 -12.95
N VAL A 33 -42.82 -44.17 -13.19
CA VAL A 33 -44.09 -44.75 -13.56
C VAL A 33 -44.58 -45.69 -12.44
N ALA A 34 -45.83 -45.52 -12.03
CA ALA A 34 -46.55 -46.43 -11.17
C ALA A 34 -47.58 -47.20 -11.99
N ASN A 35 -47.55 -48.51 -11.90
CA ASN A 35 -48.52 -49.37 -12.53
C ASN A 35 -49.46 -50.04 -11.49
N PHE A 36 -50.74 -49.80 -11.63
CA PHE A 36 -51.76 -50.39 -10.81
C PHE A 36 -52.59 -51.40 -11.62
N LEU A 37 -53.02 -52.54 -11.04
CA LEU A 37 -53.96 -53.44 -11.59
C LEU A 37 -55.28 -53.28 -10.87
N ILE A 38 -56.33 -52.95 -11.62
CA ILE A 38 -57.68 -52.75 -11.08
C ILE A 38 -58.52 -53.97 -11.47
N ILE A 39 -59.17 -54.55 -10.46
CA ILE A 39 -60.14 -55.69 -10.67
C ILE A 39 -61.52 -55.17 -10.28
N PRO A 40 -62.39 -54.85 -11.21
CA PRO A 40 -63.77 -54.45 -10.91
C PRO A 40 -64.56 -55.57 -10.25
N ARG A 41 -65.46 -55.19 -9.34
CA ARG A 41 -66.31 -56.15 -8.62
C ARG A 41 -67.74 -55.61 -8.54
N THR A 42 -68.73 -56.48 -8.82
CA THR A 42 -70.18 -56.15 -8.61
C THR A 42 -70.49 -56.15 -7.11
N PRO A 43 -71.64 -55.55 -6.67
CA PRO A 43 -72.12 -55.65 -5.27
C PRO A 43 -72.32 -57.10 -4.79
N GLN A 44 -72.56 -58.06 -5.74
CA GLN A 44 -72.71 -59.50 -5.47
C GLN A 44 -71.37 -60.26 -5.47
N ASN A 45 -70.20 -59.54 -5.44
CA ASN A 45 -68.85 -60.07 -5.44
C ASN A 45 -68.40 -60.79 -6.74
N CYS A 46 -69.11 -60.61 -7.88
CA CYS A 46 -68.63 -61.13 -9.16
C CYS A 46 -67.44 -60.30 -9.68
N LEU A 47 -66.33 -60.94 -9.98
CA LEU A 47 -65.10 -60.30 -10.49
C LEU A 47 -65.23 -60.04 -12.00
N GLY A 48 -64.90 -58.85 -12.43
CA GLY A 48 -64.67 -58.45 -13.83
C GLY A 48 -63.24 -58.66 -14.27
N ASN A 49 -62.97 -58.43 -15.55
CA ASN A 49 -61.62 -58.52 -16.11
C ASN A 49 -60.68 -57.47 -15.53
N PRO A 50 -59.49 -57.85 -15.04
CA PRO A 50 -58.47 -56.91 -14.60
C PRO A 50 -58.02 -55.99 -15.75
N PHE A 51 -57.79 -54.71 -15.44
CA PHE A 51 -57.19 -53.75 -16.37
C PHE A 51 -56.09 -52.91 -15.68
N PRO A 52 -54.99 -52.57 -16.39
CA PRO A 52 -53.92 -51.79 -15.85
C PRO A 52 -54.26 -50.32 -15.91
N ILE A 53 -53.78 -49.55 -14.87
CA ILE A 53 -53.66 -48.12 -14.89
C ILE A 53 -52.19 -47.76 -14.79
N VAL A 54 -51.71 -46.95 -15.73
CA VAL A 54 -50.31 -46.47 -15.79
C VAL A 54 -50.30 -45.01 -15.45
N ILE A 55 -49.64 -44.63 -14.33
CA ILE A 55 -49.51 -43.26 -13.85
C ILE A 55 -48.07 -42.83 -14.01
N SER A 56 -47.82 -41.80 -14.81
CA SER A 56 -46.52 -41.11 -14.87
C SER A 56 -46.48 -40.04 -13.81
N VAL A 57 -45.52 -40.13 -12.90
CA VAL A 57 -45.31 -39.19 -11.79
C VAL A 57 -44.10 -38.33 -12.09
N ASN A 58 -44.35 -37.09 -12.43
CA ASN A 58 -43.29 -36.12 -12.69
C ASN A 58 -42.64 -35.68 -11.38
N PRO A 59 -41.32 -35.37 -11.39
CA PRO A 59 -40.62 -34.93 -10.23
C PRO A 59 -40.97 -33.45 -9.89
N VAL A 60 -40.90 -33.13 -8.62
CA VAL A 60 -40.99 -31.74 -8.09
C VAL A 60 -39.60 -31.33 -7.65
N ALA A 61 -39.16 -30.15 -8.05
CA ALA A 61 -37.88 -29.60 -7.60
C ALA A 61 -37.91 -29.29 -6.12
N THR A 62 -36.99 -29.87 -5.36
CA THR A 62 -36.80 -29.58 -3.93
C THR A 62 -35.39 -29.02 -3.75
N ILE A 63 -35.30 -27.76 -3.32
CA ILE A 63 -34.04 -27.00 -3.23
C ILE A 63 -33.93 -26.42 -1.82
N SER A 64 -32.80 -26.67 -1.18
CA SER A 64 -32.48 -26.03 0.10
C SER A 64 -32.02 -24.56 -0.10
N THR A 65 -32.00 -23.80 0.97
CA THR A 65 -31.49 -22.40 0.97
C THR A 65 -30.09 -22.36 0.34
N GLN A 66 -29.92 -21.47 -0.64
CA GLN A 66 -28.66 -21.20 -1.33
C GLN A 66 -28.00 -19.93 -0.78
N LYS A 67 -26.67 -19.87 -0.81
CA LYS A 67 -25.90 -18.71 -0.38
C LYS A 67 -24.87 -18.35 -1.44
N ILE A 68 -24.81 -17.08 -1.80
CA ILE A 68 -23.83 -16.52 -2.74
C ILE A 68 -23.20 -15.28 -2.10
N VAL A 69 -21.94 -15.04 -2.43
CA VAL A 69 -21.23 -13.82 -2.09
C VAL A 69 -20.84 -13.12 -3.39
N THR A 70 -21.12 -11.84 -3.49
CA THR A 70 -20.73 -11.00 -4.63
C THR A 70 -20.16 -9.67 -4.14
N CYS A 71 -19.43 -8.99 -5.01
CA CYS A 71 -18.96 -7.63 -4.75
C CYS A 71 -20.01 -6.61 -5.22
N SER A 72 -20.08 -5.47 -4.54
CA SER A 72 -20.95 -4.37 -4.93
C SER A 72 -20.76 -3.99 -6.40
N GLY A 73 -21.86 -3.94 -7.15
CA GLY A 73 -21.88 -3.67 -8.58
C GLY A 73 -21.54 -4.84 -9.50
N SER A 74 -21.17 -6.00 -8.93
CA SER A 74 -20.91 -7.21 -9.72
C SER A 74 -22.18 -8.04 -9.86
N SER A 75 -22.34 -8.69 -11.01
CA SER A 75 -23.45 -9.64 -11.24
C SER A 75 -23.23 -10.94 -10.49
N PHE A 76 -24.29 -11.54 -10.00
CA PHE A 76 -24.30 -12.88 -9.45
C PHE A 76 -25.14 -13.82 -10.33
N VAL A 77 -24.81 -15.11 -10.31
CA VAL A 77 -25.53 -16.18 -10.97
C VAL A 77 -25.69 -17.35 -10.00
N SER A 78 -26.91 -17.87 -9.89
CA SER A 78 -27.21 -19.10 -9.15
C SER A 78 -27.85 -20.09 -10.07
N SER A 79 -27.30 -21.33 -10.13
CA SER A 79 -27.82 -22.44 -10.90
C SER A 79 -27.93 -23.65 -9.96
N PRO A 80 -29.08 -23.84 -9.29
CA PRO A 80 -29.27 -24.98 -8.40
C PRO A 80 -29.02 -26.29 -9.13
N ILE A 81 -28.31 -27.22 -8.51
CA ILE A 81 -27.99 -28.55 -9.04
C ILE A 81 -28.91 -29.63 -8.46
N ASN A 82 -28.91 -30.82 -9.05
CA ASN A 82 -29.74 -31.97 -8.64
C ASN A 82 -31.24 -31.65 -8.68
N VAL A 83 -31.65 -30.88 -9.66
CA VAL A 83 -33.06 -30.57 -9.95
C VAL A 83 -33.53 -31.30 -11.20
N PRO A 84 -34.85 -31.48 -11.39
CA PRO A 84 -35.39 -32.05 -12.62
C PRO A 84 -34.95 -31.24 -13.85
N GLN A 85 -34.80 -31.94 -15.01
CA GLN A 85 -34.52 -31.25 -16.28
C GLN A 85 -35.55 -30.17 -16.57
N ASN A 86 -35.10 -29.07 -17.20
CA ASN A 86 -35.93 -27.94 -17.59
C ASN A 86 -36.64 -27.26 -16.39
N THR A 87 -36.06 -27.37 -15.18
CA THR A 87 -36.52 -26.58 -14.06
C THR A 87 -36.26 -25.08 -14.32
N SER A 88 -37.31 -24.29 -14.19
CA SER A 88 -37.31 -22.86 -14.32
C SER A 88 -37.59 -22.19 -12.96
N TYR A 89 -37.20 -20.92 -12.80
CA TYR A 89 -37.29 -20.19 -11.55
C TYR A 89 -38.05 -18.89 -11.76
N THR A 90 -38.93 -18.58 -10.81
CA THR A 90 -39.60 -17.30 -10.72
C THR A 90 -39.39 -16.68 -9.33
N TRP A 91 -39.25 -15.38 -9.24
CA TRP A 91 -39.09 -14.67 -7.97
C TRP A 91 -39.69 -13.27 -8.01
N LYS A 92 -40.04 -12.76 -6.84
CA LYS A 92 -40.44 -11.36 -6.62
C LYS A 92 -39.24 -10.54 -6.19
N ALA A 93 -39.44 -9.21 -6.05
CA ALA A 93 -38.44 -8.32 -5.51
C ALA A 93 -37.88 -8.87 -4.19
N PRO A 94 -36.54 -8.91 -4.01
CA PRO A 94 -35.93 -9.43 -2.81
C PRO A 94 -36.17 -8.52 -1.60
N SER A 95 -36.11 -9.07 -0.40
CA SER A 95 -35.92 -8.28 0.81
C SER A 95 -34.47 -7.89 0.95
N LEU A 96 -34.20 -6.63 1.28
CA LEU A 96 -32.87 -6.03 1.34
C LEU A 96 -32.52 -5.61 2.77
N SER A 97 -31.31 -5.91 3.21
CA SER A 97 -30.76 -5.25 4.39
C SER A 97 -30.41 -3.78 4.10
N THR A 98 -30.25 -2.98 5.14
CA THR A 98 -29.86 -1.57 5.02
C THR A 98 -28.59 -1.44 4.18
N GLY A 99 -28.57 -0.48 3.25
CA GLY A 99 -27.43 -0.18 2.39
C GLY A 99 -27.32 -1.04 1.13
N VAL A 100 -28.14 -2.08 0.97
CA VAL A 100 -28.20 -2.87 -0.26
C VAL A 100 -29.23 -2.29 -1.21
N TYR A 101 -28.87 -2.17 -2.49
CA TYR A 101 -29.73 -1.67 -3.56
C TYR A 101 -29.68 -2.62 -4.77
N VAL A 102 -30.81 -2.76 -5.45
CA VAL A 102 -30.90 -3.55 -6.68
C VAL A 102 -30.61 -2.67 -7.88
N VAL A 103 -29.65 -3.09 -8.71
CA VAL A 103 -29.34 -2.44 -10.00
C VAL A 103 -30.09 -3.14 -11.11
N SER A 104 -30.08 -4.49 -11.13
CA SER A 104 -30.82 -5.32 -12.10
C SER A 104 -31.19 -6.67 -11.48
N GLY A 105 -32.09 -7.40 -12.14
CA GLY A 105 -32.56 -8.70 -11.65
C GLY A 105 -33.53 -8.57 -10.46
N ASN A 106 -34.15 -7.42 -10.30
CA ASN A 106 -35.07 -7.12 -9.20
C ASN A 106 -36.22 -8.11 -9.11
N GLN A 107 -36.74 -8.53 -10.24
CA GLN A 107 -37.88 -9.43 -10.31
C GLN A 107 -37.86 -10.19 -11.63
N ASN A 108 -38.23 -11.45 -11.55
CA ASN A 108 -38.61 -12.22 -12.71
C ASN A 108 -40.06 -12.59 -12.58
N PHE A 109 -40.92 -11.78 -13.17
CA PHE A 109 -42.36 -12.05 -13.27
C PHE A 109 -42.73 -12.89 -14.48
N ASN A 110 -41.76 -13.22 -15.33
CA ASN A 110 -42.08 -13.94 -16.55
C ASN A 110 -42.54 -15.35 -16.24
N LEU A 111 -43.68 -15.64 -16.78
CA LEU A 111 -44.34 -16.96 -16.76
C LEU A 111 -43.50 -18.07 -17.45
N ILE A 112 -42.51 -17.67 -18.23
CA ILE A 112 -41.47 -18.53 -18.80
C ILE A 112 -40.25 -18.36 -17.91
N GLY A 113 -40.13 -19.16 -16.87
CA GLY A 113 -39.06 -19.08 -15.90
C GLY A 113 -37.67 -19.26 -16.51
N ASP A 114 -36.71 -18.47 -16.04
CA ASP A 114 -35.31 -18.65 -16.41
C ASP A 114 -34.72 -19.89 -15.75
N SER A 115 -33.81 -20.59 -16.43
CA SER A 115 -33.08 -21.72 -15.89
C SER A 115 -32.02 -21.34 -14.88
N THR A 116 -31.72 -20.02 -14.72
CA THR A 116 -30.73 -19.43 -13.78
C THR A 116 -31.34 -18.23 -13.09
N ILE A 117 -30.85 -18.00 -11.88
CA ILE A 117 -31.22 -16.82 -11.07
C ILE A 117 -30.06 -15.83 -11.14
N THR A 118 -30.29 -14.67 -11.72
CA THR A 118 -29.24 -13.65 -11.94
C THR A 118 -29.67 -12.30 -11.41
N GLY A 119 -28.69 -11.46 -11.07
CA GLY A 119 -28.95 -10.09 -10.68
C GLY A 119 -27.67 -9.30 -10.45
N ASN A 120 -27.80 -8.00 -10.26
CA ASN A 120 -26.73 -7.10 -9.86
C ASN A 120 -27.21 -6.24 -8.69
N LEU A 121 -26.40 -6.22 -7.64
CA LEU A 121 -26.67 -5.53 -6.40
C LEU A 121 -25.53 -4.60 -6.05
N THR A 122 -25.84 -3.44 -5.46
CA THR A 122 -24.84 -2.53 -4.90
C THR A 122 -25.01 -2.44 -3.40
N TYR A 123 -23.91 -2.17 -2.71
CA TYR A 123 -23.86 -1.94 -1.28
C TYR A 123 -23.05 -0.67 -0.99
N ASN A 124 -23.65 0.27 -0.27
CA ASN A 124 -23.03 1.55 0.08
C ASN A 124 -22.58 1.62 1.55
N GLY A 125 -22.73 0.54 2.32
CA GLY A 125 -22.20 0.45 3.68
C GLY A 125 -20.68 0.32 3.68
N VAL A 126 -20.10 0.51 4.87
CA VAL A 126 -18.64 0.50 5.10
C VAL A 126 -18.18 -0.66 5.98
N ASP A 127 -19.10 -1.54 6.33
CA ASP A 127 -18.87 -2.75 7.13
C ASP A 127 -18.69 -4.01 6.26
N SER A 128 -18.86 -5.20 6.83
CA SER A 128 -18.60 -6.49 6.16
C SER A 128 -19.55 -6.84 5.01
N GLY A 129 -20.58 -6.05 4.75
CA GLY A 129 -21.54 -6.20 3.66
C GLY A 129 -22.98 -6.35 4.11
N GLY A 130 -23.89 -6.27 3.14
CA GLY A 130 -25.32 -6.43 3.33
C GLY A 130 -25.86 -7.70 2.68
N ILE A 131 -27.08 -8.10 3.04
CA ILE A 131 -27.74 -9.31 2.55
C ILE A 131 -29.00 -8.93 1.78
N SER A 132 -29.15 -9.55 0.60
CA SER A 132 -30.40 -9.59 -0.15
C SER A 132 -30.95 -11.01 -0.12
N THR A 133 -32.24 -11.15 0.22
CA THR A 133 -32.94 -12.44 0.27
C THR A 133 -33.99 -12.53 -0.82
N TYR A 134 -33.78 -13.41 -1.77
CA TYR A 134 -34.73 -13.77 -2.82
C TYR A 134 -35.53 -14.99 -2.38
N THR A 135 -36.86 -14.93 -2.45
CA THR A 135 -37.73 -16.09 -2.32
C THR A 135 -38.10 -16.57 -3.70
N ILE A 136 -37.66 -17.78 -4.05
CA ILE A 136 -37.64 -18.30 -5.40
C ILE A 136 -38.53 -19.54 -5.49
N THR A 137 -39.43 -19.58 -6.45
CA THR A 137 -40.30 -20.71 -6.72
C THR A 137 -39.80 -21.49 -7.94
N PRO A 138 -39.35 -22.76 -7.78
CA PRO A 138 -38.96 -23.61 -8.89
C PRO A 138 -40.16 -24.24 -9.56
N LYS A 139 -40.12 -24.46 -10.87
CA LYS A 139 -41.15 -25.13 -11.66
C LYS A 139 -40.52 -26.10 -12.65
N SER A 140 -40.88 -27.35 -12.60
CA SER A 140 -40.44 -28.40 -13.53
C SER A 140 -41.62 -28.89 -14.36
N GLY A 141 -41.66 -28.52 -15.64
CA GLY A 141 -42.86 -28.72 -16.46
C GLY A 141 -44.08 -28.02 -15.86
N ASN A 142 -45.15 -28.82 -15.53
CA ASN A 142 -46.34 -28.29 -14.84
C ASN A 142 -46.27 -28.41 -13.31
N CYS A 143 -45.20 -29.01 -12.75
CA CYS A 143 -45.06 -29.24 -11.32
C CYS A 143 -44.34 -28.06 -10.64
N VAL A 144 -45.06 -27.38 -9.76
CA VAL A 144 -44.53 -26.28 -8.95
C VAL A 144 -43.90 -26.86 -7.68
N GLY A 145 -42.64 -26.54 -7.41
CA GLY A 145 -41.94 -26.93 -6.20
C GLY A 145 -42.16 -25.98 -5.03
N ASN A 146 -41.67 -26.35 -3.86
CA ASN A 146 -41.67 -25.47 -2.68
C ASN A 146 -40.71 -24.29 -2.87
N PRO A 147 -41.11 -23.07 -2.50
CA PRO A 147 -40.21 -21.94 -2.52
C PRO A 147 -38.98 -22.17 -1.62
N PHE A 148 -37.84 -21.67 -2.07
CA PHE A 148 -36.59 -21.65 -1.31
C PHE A 148 -35.99 -20.25 -1.28
N ASN A 149 -35.05 -19.99 -0.33
CA ASN A 149 -34.37 -18.73 -0.24
C ASN A 149 -32.98 -18.79 -0.89
N LEU A 150 -32.66 -17.75 -1.67
CA LEU A 150 -31.31 -17.43 -2.09
C LEU A 150 -30.83 -16.18 -1.32
N LEU A 151 -29.83 -16.36 -0.48
CA LEU A 151 -29.18 -15.27 0.27
C LEU A 151 -27.96 -14.81 -0.51
N VAL A 152 -27.98 -13.56 -0.94
CA VAL A 152 -26.87 -12.93 -1.66
C VAL A 152 -26.20 -11.93 -0.71
N THR A 153 -24.99 -12.23 -0.24
CA THR A 153 -24.18 -11.30 0.54
C THR A 153 -23.43 -10.39 -0.42
N VAL A 154 -23.67 -9.09 -0.32
CA VAL A 154 -23.03 -8.05 -1.16
C VAL A 154 -21.95 -7.36 -0.35
N ARG A 155 -20.70 -7.57 -0.71
CA ARG A 155 -19.53 -6.99 -0.06
C ARG A 155 -19.21 -5.60 -0.60
N PRO A 156 -18.78 -4.66 0.25
CA PRO A 156 -18.37 -3.34 -0.19
C PRO A 156 -17.09 -3.38 -1.02
N LEU A 157 -16.88 -2.37 -1.85
CA LEU A 157 -15.60 -2.12 -2.50
C LEU A 157 -14.75 -1.17 -1.65
N PRO A 158 -13.49 -1.50 -1.38
CA PRO A 158 -12.59 -0.55 -0.73
C PRO A 158 -12.36 0.66 -1.62
N ASN A 159 -12.46 1.85 -1.05
CA ASN A 159 -12.13 3.11 -1.70
C ASN A 159 -11.06 3.82 -0.89
N VAL A 160 -9.97 4.20 -1.55
CA VAL A 160 -8.81 4.86 -0.95
C VAL A 160 -8.55 6.14 -1.73
N SER A 161 -8.35 7.24 -1.03
CA SER A 161 -7.94 8.50 -1.64
C SER A 161 -6.46 8.46 -2.03
N THR A 162 -6.06 9.34 -2.94
CA THR A 162 -4.65 9.58 -3.26
C THR A 162 -3.86 9.82 -1.98
N ALA A 163 -2.73 9.15 -1.83
CA ALA A 163 -1.86 9.23 -0.67
C ALA A 163 -0.42 9.49 -1.10
N SER A 164 0.37 10.07 -0.20
CA SER A 164 1.79 10.31 -0.42
C SER A 164 2.59 10.05 0.84
N GLN A 165 3.86 9.70 0.68
CA GLN A 165 4.81 9.54 1.77
C GLN A 165 6.19 10.06 1.34
N ILE A 166 6.86 10.74 2.27
CA ILE A 166 8.25 11.16 2.10
C ILE A 166 9.14 10.11 2.75
N ALA A 167 10.20 9.73 2.05
CA ALA A 167 11.23 8.83 2.55
C ALA A 167 12.61 9.33 2.15
N CYS A 168 13.64 8.91 2.88
CA CYS A 168 15.02 9.14 2.48
C CYS A 168 15.49 8.06 1.51
N SER A 169 16.30 8.44 0.54
CA SER A 169 17.06 7.49 -0.29
C SER A 169 17.77 6.45 0.58
N GLU A 170 17.81 5.20 0.14
CA GLU A 170 18.40 4.07 0.88
C GLU A 170 17.73 3.76 2.24
N ALA A 171 16.52 4.26 2.45
CA ALA A 171 15.69 3.85 3.59
C ALA A 171 14.43 3.16 3.09
N ALA A 172 14.08 2.02 3.70
CA ALA A 172 12.82 1.37 3.41
C ALA A 172 11.66 2.25 3.88
N PHE A 173 10.65 2.42 3.05
CA PHE A 173 9.39 3.02 3.46
C PHE A 173 8.29 1.95 3.53
N SER A 174 7.29 2.18 4.35
CA SER A 174 6.09 1.37 4.43
C SER A 174 4.89 2.27 4.67
N SER A 175 3.87 2.14 3.84
CA SER A 175 2.64 2.91 3.92
C SER A 175 1.43 1.98 3.83
N SER A 176 0.47 2.18 4.72
CA SER A 176 -0.82 1.48 4.72
C SER A 176 -1.94 2.51 4.65
N PRO A 177 -2.26 3.05 3.44
CA PRO A 177 -3.32 4.03 3.28
C PRO A 177 -4.65 3.47 3.80
N THR A 178 -5.43 4.27 4.50
CA THR A 178 -6.72 3.84 5.04
C THR A 178 -7.79 3.85 3.96
N SER A 179 -8.58 2.79 3.89
CA SER A 179 -9.79 2.75 3.07
C SER A 179 -10.99 3.31 3.83
N ASN A 180 -12.10 3.53 3.10
CA ASN A 180 -13.39 3.91 3.68
C ASN A 180 -14.03 2.82 4.55
N LEU A 181 -13.49 1.59 4.57
CA LEU A 181 -14.10 0.46 5.27
C LEU A 181 -13.74 0.46 6.75
N THR A 182 -14.72 0.17 7.60
CA THR A 182 -14.57 0.17 9.06
C THR A 182 -14.23 -1.23 9.58
N ASN A 183 -13.12 -1.35 10.33
CA ASN A 183 -12.66 -2.61 10.93
C ASN A 183 -12.40 -3.75 9.93
N ILE A 184 -12.09 -3.40 8.68
CA ILE A 184 -11.78 -4.34 7.61
C ILE A 184 -10.39 -4.05 7.09
N SER A 185 -9.53 -5.05 7.10
CA SER A 185 -8.19 -4.96 6.54
C SER A 185 -8.26 -4.81 5.02
N THR A 186 -7.54 -3.81 4.51
CA THR A 186 -7.37 -3.61 3.07
C THR A 186 -5.96 -4.05 2.68
N LEU A 187 -5.87 -4.82 1.62
CA LEU A 187 -4.63 -5.26 1.00
C LEU A 187 -4.41 -4.46 -0.29
N TYR A 188 -3.17 -4.41 -0.76
CA TYR A 188 -2.77 -3.60 -1.90
C TYR A 188 -1.94 -4.42 -2.89
N THR A 189 -2.22 -4.21 -4.17
CA THR A 189 -1.33 -4.55 -5.28
C THR A 189 -0.97 -3.28 -6.03
N TRP A 190 0.16 -3.25 -6.73
CA TRP A 190 0.56 -2.07 -7.50
C TRP A 190 1.38 -2.41 -8.73
N ASP A 191 1.24 -1.58 -9.74
CA ASP A 191 2.01 -1.65 -10.97
C ASP A 191 3.40 -1.06 -10.79
N LEU A 192 4.28 -1.27 -11.77
CA LEU A 192 5.57 -0.59 -11.83
C LEU A 192 5.34 0.93 -11.82
N PRO A 193 5.95 1.68 -10.88
CA PRO A 193 5.68 3.11 -10.78
C PRO A 193 6.31 3.92 -11.90
N VAL A 194 5.74 5.07 -12.17
CA VAL A 194 6.34 6.10 -13.01
C VAL A 194 7.33 6.90 -12.19
N ILE A 195 8.58 6.98 -12.65
CA ILE A 195 9.68 7.68 -11.98
C ILE A 195 9.87 9.07 -12.58
N SER A 196 9.99 10.09 -11.72
CA SER A 196 10.26 11.47 -12.09
C SER A 196 11.33 12.09 -11.17
N PRO A 197 12.41 12.65 -11.71
CA PRO A 197 12.88 12.58 -13.11
C PRO A 197 13.09 11.14 -13.59
N ALA A 198 13.02 10.90 -14.90
CA ALA A 198 13.21 9.56 -15.45
C ALA A 198 14.56 8.96 -15.03
N ASN A 199 14.59 7.69 -14.66
CA ASN A 199 15.78 6.93 -14.23
C ASN A 199 16.47 7.46 -12.95
N SER A 200 15.81 8.34 -12.18
CA SER A 200 16.38 8.89 -10.94
C SER A 200 16.26 7.97 -9.74
N ILE A 201 15.41 6.94 -9.78
CA ILE A 201 15.18 6.02 -8.67
C ILE A 201 15.45 4.58 -9.10
N LEU A 202 16.22 3.86 -8.28
CA LEU A 202 16.44 2.41 -8.36
C LEU A 202 15.64 1.69 -7.28
N GLY A 203 15.38 0.38 -7.48
CA GLY A 203 14.69 -0.48 -6.50
C GLY A 203 13.17 -0.46 -6.60
N ALA A 204 12.59 0.36 -7.48
CA ALA A 204 11.16 0.40 -7.71
C ALA A 204 10.67 -0.84 -8.46
N SER A 205 9.61 -1.47 -8.00
CA SER A 205 9.05 -2.69 -8.59
C SER A 205 7.53 -2.75 -8.45
N ALA A 206 6.87 -3.50 -9.32
CA ALA A 206 5.47 -3.88 -9.17
C ALA A 206 5.30 -4.95 -8.09
N ASN A 207 4.09 -5.06 -7.53
CA ASN A 207 3.70 -6.17 -6.67
C ASN A 207 2.28 -6.64 -7.00
N ASN A 208 2.17 -7.83 -7.57
CA ASN A 208 0.90 -8.47 -7.93
C ASN A 208 0.32 -9.35 -6.82
N SER A 209 1.05 -9.55 -5.71
CA SER A 209 0.57 -10.29 -4.55
C SER A 209 -0.01 -9.34 -3.51
N PRO A 210 -1.25 -9.53 -3.04
CA PRO A 210 -1.85 -8.62 -2.07
C PRO A 210 -1.03 -8.49 -0.78
N ALA A 211 -0.62 -7.27 -0.43
CA ALA A 211 0.18 -6.92 0.74
C ALA A 211 -0.57 -5.94 1.65
N SER A 212 -0.33 -5.99 2.96
CA SER A 212 -0.96 -5.10 3.95
C SER A 212 -0.41 -3.66 3.92
N SER A 213 0.73 -3.45 3.26
CA SER A 213 1.36 -2.15 3.09
C SER A 213 2.07 -2.05 1.76
N ILE A 214 2.21 -0.83 1.25
CA ILE A 214 3.07 -0.49 0.12
C ILE A 214 4.46 -0.25 0.72
N SER A 215 5.40 -1.17 0.50
CA SER A 215 6.73 -1.10 1.11
C SER A 215 7.80 -1.42 0.09
N GLN A 216 8.81 -0.54 -0.02
CA GLN A 216 9.97 -0.73 -0.90
C GLN A 216 11.22 -0.03 -0.35
N LEU A 217 12.37 -0.45 -0.81
CA LEU A 217 13.65 0.24 -0.63
C LEU A 217 13.97 0.98 -1.93
N LEU A 218 13.89 2.30 -1.91
CA LEU A 218 14.14 3.15 -3.07
C LEU A 218 15.45 3.92 -2.91
N ILE A 219 16.23 3.96 -3.98
CA ILE A 219 17.53 4.64 -4.01
C ILE A 219 17.45 5.75 -5.06
N ASP A 220 17.50 7.00 -4.60
CA ASP A 220 17.64 8.16 -5.46
C ASP A 220 19.11 8.28 -5.89
N THR A 221 19.35 8.24 -7.19
CA THR A 221 20.69 8.34 -7.80
C THR A 221 21.09 9.78 -8.09
N THR A 222 20.22 10.74 -7.79
CA THR A 222 20.43 12.16 -8.04
C THR A 222 20.68 12.94 -6.76
N SER A 223 21.04 14.21 -6.88
CA SER A 223 21.14 15.13 -5.76
C SER A 223 19.85 15.94 -5.50
N ASN A 224 18.79 15.71 -6.27
CA ASN A 224 17.51 16.38 -6.17
C ASN A 224 16.42 15.42 -5.67
N VAL A 225 15.31 15.99 -5.22
CA VAL A 225 14.13 15.16 -4.84
C VAL A 225 13.58 14.43 -6.05
N ALA A 226 13.38 13.14 -5.92
CA ALA A 226 12.78 12.29 -6.94
C ALA A 226 11.43 11.71 -6.46
N GLN A 227 10.58 11.30 -7.39
CA GLN A 227 9.26 10.74 -7.09
C GLN A 227 9.02 9.42 -7.81
N ALA A 228 8.41 8.48 -7.10
CA ALA A 228 7.86 7.26 -7.66
C ALA A 228 6.33 7.30 -7.51
N THR A 229 5.61 7.34 -8.63
CA THR A 229 4.14 7.41 -8.67
C THR A 229 3.57 6.04 -9.01
N TYR A 230 2.90 5.42 -8.05
CA TYR A 230 2.29 4.10 -8.15
C TYR A 230 0.81 4.20 -8.47
N THR A 231 0.33 3.32 -9.36
CA THR A 231 -1.09 2.98 -9.47
C THR A 231 -1.35 1.79 -8.56
N VAL A 232 -2.11 2.00 -7.50
CA VAL A 232 -2.34 1.02 -6.44
C VAL A 232 -3.80 0.57 -6.45
N THR A 233 -4.02 -0.74 -6.43
CA THR A 233 -5.35 -1.35 -6.39
C THR A 233 -5.63 -1.90 -5.00
N PRO A 234 -6.63 -1.37 -4.27
CA PRO A 234 -7.02 -1.87 -2.96
C PRO A 234 -7.93 -3.09 -3.07
N ILE A 235 -7.76 -4.06 -2.18
CA ILE A 235 -8.53 -5.31 -2.12
C ILE A 235 -8.99 -5.53 -0.69
N ALA A 236 -10.29 -5.74 -0.48
CA ALA A 236 -10.86 -6.07 0.82
C ALA A 236 -11.96 -7.13 0.69
N LEU A 237 -12.00 -8.10 1.60
CA LEU A 237 -12.99 -9.20 1.59
C LEU A 237 -13.05 -9.97 0.26
N GLY A 238 -11.97 -9.96 -0.53
CA GLY A 238 -11.93 -10.54 -1.88
C GLY A 238 -12.55 -9.67 -2.97
N CYS A 239 -12.93 -8.43 -2.66
CA CYS A 239 -13.44 -7.45 -3.62
C CYS A 239 -12.38 -6.41 -3.95
N THR A 240 -12.20 -6.15 -5.25
CA THR A 240 -11.24 -5.18 -5.77
C THR A 240 -11.89 -3.82 -5.90
N GLY A 241 -11.30 -2.82 -5.26
CA GLY A 241 -11.72 -1.42 -5.33
C GLY A 241 -11.18 -0.69 -6.56
N LYS A 242 -11.53 0.59 -6.66
CA LYS A 242 -11.00 1.46 -7.71
C LYS A 242 -9.52 1.76 -7.47
N PRO A 243 -8.64 1.64 -8.47
CA PRO A 243 -7.25 2.06 -8.33
C PRO A 243 -7.11 3.52 -7.90
N PHE A 244 -6.11 3.80 -7.08
CA PHE A 244 -5.75 5.15 -6.63
C PHE A 244 -4.26 5.42 -6.85
N THR A 245 -3.86 6.69 -6.76
CA THR A 245 -2.47 7.10 -6.90
C THR A 245 -1.79 7.17 -5.53
N PHE A 246 -0.63 6.52 -5.40
CA PHE A 246 0.27 6.68 -4.28
C PHE A 246 1.60 7.27 -4.75
N ILE A 247 2.09 8.33 -4.08
CA ILE A 247 3.31 9.04 -4.44
C ILE A 247 4.35 8.85 -3.34
N ALA A 248 5.43 8.14 -3.64
CA ALA A 248 6.63 8.12 -2.80
C ALA A 248 7.57 9.25 -3.22
N VAL A 249 7.77 10.23 -2.33
CA VAL A 249 8.71 11.33 -2.51
C VAL A 249 10.03 10.93 -1.86
N ILE A 250 11.10 10.81 -2.66
CA ILE A 250 12.39 10.34 -2.19
C ILE A 250 13.35 11.52 -2.08
N ASN A 251 13.67 11.86 -0.83
CA ASN A 251 14.67 12.87 -0.54
C ASN A 251 16.07 12.30 -0.67
N PRO A 252 16.99 12.99 -1.36
CA PRO A 252 18.35 12.54 -1.50
C PRO A 252 19.08 12.54 -0.16
N ARG A 253 20.09 11.70 0.00
CA ARG A 253 21.06 11.77 1.08
C ARG A 253 22.29 12.53 0.58
N PRO A 254 22.62 13.72 1.14
CA PRO A 254 23.78 14.46 0.74
C PRO A 254 25.05 13.63 0.91
N ASN A 255 25.89 13.59 -0.11
CA ASN A 255 27.16 12.87 -0.11
C ASN A 255 28.27 13.79 -0.60
N PHE A 256 29.27 13.99 0.24
CA PHE A 256 30.42 14.86 -0.04
C PHE A 256 31.72 14.09 0.04
N SER A 257 32.67 14.45 -0.80
CA SER A 257 34.07 14.10 -0.58
C SER A 257 34.68 14.91 0.56
N ASN A 258 35.73 14.38 1.17
CA ASN A 258 36.53 15.11 2.13
C ASN A 258 37.02 16.45 1.54
N LYS A 259 37.11 17.46 2.38
CA LYS A 259 37.53 18.81 2.02
C LYS A 259 38.70 19.28 2.90
N ASP A 260 39.52 20.08 2.31
CA ASP A 260 40.60 20.77 2.99
C ASP A 260 40.57 22.30 2.69
N THR A 261 41.01 23.07 3.63
CA THR A 261 41.13 24.51 3.49
C THR A 261 42.28 25.04 4.36
N THR A 262 42.80 26.20 4.01
CA THR A 262 43.85 26.88 4.78
C THR A 262 43.38 28.28 5.16
N ILE A 263 43.55 28.63 6.41
CA ILE A 263 43.14 29.92 6.95
C ILE A 263 44.26 30.63 7.73
N CYS A 264 44.17 31.92 7.81
CA CYS A 264 44.96 32.71 8.79
C CYS A 264 44.29 32.66 10.18
N PRO A 265 45.06 32.70 11.28
CA PRO A 265 44.50 32.64 12.62
C PRO A 265 43.61 33.85 12.94
N GLY A 266 42.52 33.61 13.66
CA GLY A 266 41.59 34.66 14.11
C GLY A 266 40.60 35.15 13.06
N TYR A 267 40.69 34.69 11.81
CA TYR A 267 39.72 35.04 10.78
C TYR A 267 38.61 33.99 10.70
N PRO A 268 37.33 34.41 10.53
CA PRO A 268 36.25 33.46 10.28
C PRO A 268 36.44 32.81 8.93
N PHE A 269 36.18 31.49 8.88
CA PHE A 269 36.06 30.76 7.63
C PHE A 269 34.69 30.15 7.52
N ALA A 270 34.16 30.11 6.31
CA ALA A 270 32.90 29.48 6.00
C ALA A 270 33.08 28.53 4.84
N MET A 271 32.35 27.42 4.86
CA MET A 271 32.30 26.46 3.78
C MET A 271 30.86 26.17 3.40
N ASN A 272 30.55 26.41 2.14
CA ASN A 272 29.34 25.96 1.50
C ASN A 272 29.72 24.93 0.45
N PRO A 273 29.67 23.64 0.76
CA PRO A 273 29.94 22.63 -0.25
C PRO A 273 28.86 22.68 -1.34
N SER A 274 29.25 22.86 -2.60
CA SER A 274 28.36 22.86 -3.77
C SER A 274 28.85 21.78 -4.77
N PRO A 275 28.00 21.17 -5.59
CA PRO A 275 26.57 21.37 -5.86
C PRO A 275 25.69 20.40 -5.05
N LEU A 276 24.55 20.86 -4.56
CA LEU A 276 23.75 20.08 -3.65
C LEU A 276 22.29 20.37 -3.69
N PRO A 277 21.43 19.53 -3.08
CA PRO A 277 20.06 19.93 -2.82
C PRO A 277 20.07 21.29 -2.12
N PHE A 278 19.30 22.25 -2.62
CA PHE A 278 19.32 23.67 -2.25
C PHE A 278 19.15 23.99 -0.77
N ILE A 279 18.83 22.99 0.09
CA ILE A 279 18.56 23.18 1.52
C ILE A 279 19.32 22.10 2.31
N THR A 280 20.63 22.03 2.12
CA THR A 280 21.47 21.16 2.95
C THR A 280 21.90 21.93 4.19
N SER A 281 21.74 21.31 5.35
CA SER A 281 22.25 21.78 6.63
C SER A 281 23.34 20.84 7.15
N TYR A 282 24.13 21.33 8.11
CA TYR A 282 25.30 20.62 8.60
C TYR A 282 25.32 20.59 10.12
N THR A 283 25.73 19.47 10.67
CA THR A 283 26.17 19.33 12.06
C THR A 283 27.61 18.86 12.07
N TRP A 284 28.36 19.18 13.13
CA TRP A 284 29.73 18.73 13.25
C TRP A 284 30.15 18.52 14.71
N ASP A 285 31.08 17.59 14.89
CA ASP A 285 31.72 17.31 16.16
C ASP A 285 32.83 18.35 16.44
N ALA A 286 33.27 18.51 17.71
CA ALA A 286 34.46 19.28 18.01
C ALA A 286 35.65 18.71 17.22
N PRO A 287 36.51 19.58 16.67
CA PRO A 287 37.62 19.10 15.86
C PRO A 287 38.69 18.38 16.67
N ILE A 288 39.37 17.47 16.01
CA ILE A 288 40.61 16.87 16.52
C ILE A 288 41.80 17.70 15.99
N PHE A 289 42.63 18.16 16.88
CA PHE A 289 43.84 18.89 16.52
C PHE A 289 45.06 17.96 16.46
N ASN A 290 45.94 18.14 15.45
CA ASN A 290 47.18 17.38 15.35
C ASN A 290 48.20 17.76 16.41
N ILE A 291 48.08 18.99 17.00
CA ILE A 291 48.86 19.49 18.12
C ILE A 291 47.89 19.94 19.20
N GLN A 292 47.88 19.28 20.34
CA GLN A 292 46.96 19.62 21.44
C GLN A 292 47.29 20.98 22.04
N ASN A 293 46.24 21.69 22.44
CA ASN A 293 46.30 23.02 23.06
C ASN A 293 46.95 24.12 22.21
N ALA A 294 47.19 23.87 20.92
CA ALA A 294 47.81 24.82 20.00
C ALA A 294 46.79 25.69 19.25
N VAL A 295 45.49 25.45 19.41
CA VAL A 295 44.42 26.21 18.76
C VAL A 295 43.34 26.57 19.76
N ILE A 296 42.92 27.84 19.74
CA ILE A 296 41.72 28.33 20.46
C ILE A 296 40.54 28.37 19.48
N GLY A 297 39.35 27.93 19.92
CA GLY A 297 38.16 27.83 19.11
C GLY A 297 37.88 26.35 18.72
N GLY A 298 37.00 26.15 17.75
CA GLY A 298 36.65 24.80 17.31
C GLY A 298 35.59 24.13 18.17
N GLN A 299 34.38 24.66 18.18
CA GLN A 299 33.24 24.12 18.92
C GLN A 299 32.46 23.10 18.08
N ALA A 300 31.86 22.11 18.73
CA ALA A 300 30.86 21.27 18.12
C ALA A 300 29.57 22.02 17.83
N GLN A 301 28.85 21.60 16.81
CA GLN A 301 27.54 22.14 16.42
C GLN A 301 26.53 21.00 16.24
N PRO A 302 25.79 20.63 17.32
CA PRO A 302 24.79 19.55 17.24
C PRO A 302 23.50 19.99 16.57
N THR A 303 23.19 21.28 16.51
CA THR A 303 22.01 21.82 15.83
C THR A 303 22.35 22.10 14.36
N PRO A 304 21.57 21.64 13.41
CA PRO A 304 21.84 21.82 11.98
C PRO A 304 21.89 23.34 11.61
N LEU A 305 22.92 23.73 10.88
CA LEU A 305 23.10 25.08 10.32
C LEU A 305 23.23 25.00 8.78
N PRO A 306 22.78 26.04 8.05
CA PRO A 306 22.84 26.06 6.58
C PRO A 306 24.27 26.18 6.02
N SER A 307 25.24 26.55 6.85
CA SER A 307 26.64 26.67 6.49
C SER A 307 27.53 26.27 7.65
N PHE A 308 28.72 25.77 7.35
CA PHE A 308 29.78 25.60 8.32
C PHE A 308 30.54 26.92 8.50
N SER A 309 30.64 27.44 9.71
CA SER A 309 31.40 28.66 10.03
C SER A 309 32.04 28.57 11.40
N GLN A 310 33.32 28.81 11.49
CA GLN A 310 34.11 28.81 12.73
C GLN A 310 35.21 29.85 12.69
N VAL A 311 35.73 30.23 13.89
CA VAL A 311 36.94 31.01 14.06
C VAL A 311 37.95 30.16 14.80
N LEU A 312 39.15 30.01 14.27
CA LEU A 312 40.25 29.26 14.85
C LEU A 312 41.47 30.18 14.99
N THR A 313 42.09 30.15 16.15
CA THR A 313 43.32 30.93 16.42
C THR A 313 44.44 29.97 16.76
N ASN A 314 45.46 29.88 15.91
CA ASN A 314 46.67 29.15 16.18
C ASN A 314 47.54 29.97 17.16
N THR A 315 47.85 29.36 18.30
CA THR A 315 48.67 29.98 19.37
C THR A 315 50.16 29.72 19.19
N THR A 316 50.56 28.97 18.19
CA THR A 316 51.98 28.75 17.88
C THR A 316 52.50 29.85 16.94
N ASN A 317 53.77 30.22 17.09
CA ASN A 317 54.38 31.31 16.31
C ASN A 317 55.06 30.80 15.01
N SER A 318 55.23 29.50 14.84
CA SER A 318 56.05 28.94 13.76
C SER A 318 55.52 27.69 13.09
N ILE A 319 54.51 27.05 13.67
CA ILE A 319 54.03 25.77 13.20
C ILE A 319 52.54 25.86 12.79
N ASP A 320 52.21 25.43 11.59
CA ASP A 320 50.82 25.30 11.16
C ASP A 320 50.13 24.17 11.93
N VAL A 321 48.89 24.38 12.32
CA VAL A 321 48.10 23.38 13.06
C VAL A 321 46.89 22.94 12.24
N MET A 322 46.62 21.67 12.20
CA MET A 322 45.47 21.10 11.50
C MET A 322 44.33 20.81 12.48
N ALA A 323 43.14 21.28 12.18
CA ALA A 323 41.89 20.93 12.83
C ALA A 323 41.06 20.06 11.91
N THR A 324 40.78 18.80 12.32
CA THR A 324 39.98 17.86 11.57
C THR A 324 38.59 17.75 12.15
N TYR A 325 37.60 18.21 11.40
CA TYR A 325 36.17 18.10 11.74
C TYR A 325 35.55 16.92 11.06
N LYS A 326 34.64 16.20 11.76
CA LYS A 326 33.68 15.28 11.19
C LYS A 326 32.38 16.03 10.99
N VAL A 327 32.05 16.30 9.72
CA VAL A 327 30.87 17.06 9.34
C VAL A 327 29.79 16.12 8.78
N THR A 328 28.56 16.21 9.30
CA THR A 328 27.43 15.42 8.85
C THR A 328 26.43 16.32 8.13
N PRO A 329 26.24 16.14 6.81
CA PRO A 329 25.26 16.89 6.04
C PRO A 329 23.87 16.31 6.20
N ARG A 330 22.83 17.15 6.05
CA ARG A 330 21.41 16.74 6.12
C ARG A 330 20.59 17.46 5.07
N TYR A 331 19.63 16.73 4.48
CA TYR A 331 18.54 17.30 3.68
C TYR A 331 17.21 16.99 4.39
N GLY A 332 16.63 17.99 5.07
CA GLY A 332 15.54 17.76 6.01
C GLY A 332 15.95 16.72 7.08
N ASP A 333 15.15 15.67 7.22
CA ASP A 333 15.44 14.55 8.14
C ASP A 333 16.41 13.51 7.56
N CYS A 334 16.78 13.64 6.29
CA CYS A 334 17.65 12.68 5.62
C CYS A 334 19.13 12.98 5.92
N VAL A 335 19.71 12.13 6.75
CA VAL A 335 21.13 12.25 7.15
C VAL A 335 22.00 11.69 6.05
N GLY A 336 22.92 12.52 5.56
CA GLY A 336 23.95 12.13 4.59
C GLY A 336 25.13 11.41 5.21
N LYS A 337 26.07 11.01 4.36
CA LYS A 337 27.31 10.38 4.79
C LYS A 337 28.26 11.42 5.40
N PRO A 338 28.77 11.21 6.64
CA PRO A 338 29.75 12.13 7.21
C PRO A 338 31.02 12.20 6.35
N PHE A 339 31.61 13.39 6.26
CA PHE A 339 32.87 13.64 5.59
C PHE A 339 33.85 14.40 6.51
N SER A 340 35.13 14.34 6.21
CA SER A 340 36.17 15.06 6.94
C SER A 340 36.43 16.43 6.30
N LEU A 341 36.46 17.47 7.16
CA LEU A 341 36.93 18.81 6.82
C LEU A 341 38.24 19.07 7.58
N ILE A 342 39.34 19.19 6.84
CA ILE A 342 40.64 19.51 7.39
C ILE A 342 40.92 21.00 7.21
N VAL A 343 41.07 21.71 8.31
CA VAL A 343 41.40 23.16 8.33
C VAL A 343 42.81 23.33 8.79
N THR A 344 43.71 23.80 7.91
CA THR A 344 45.06 24.18 8.27
C THR A 344 45.08 25.63 8.73
N VAL A 345 45.31 25.82 10.00
CA VAL A 345 45.43 27.16 10.62
C VAL A 345 46.91 27.57 10.61
N LYS A 346 47.24 28.53 9.78
CA LYS A 346 48.61 29.03 9.66
C LYS A 346 49.17 29.56 10.96
N ALA A 347 50.47 29.47 11.15
CA ALA A 347 51.14 30.17 12.21
C ALA A 347 51.10 31.68 11.96
N SER A 348 50.94 32.49 13.04
CA SER A 348 51.02 33.93 12.96
C SER A 348 52.42 34.40 13.33
N PRO A 349 53.12 35.10 12.45
CA PRO A 349 54.41 35.66 12.82
C PRO A 349 54.21 36.67 13.95
N TYR A 350 54.87 36.45 15.07
CA TYR A 350 54.79 37.31 16.23
C TYR A 350 56.20 37.67 16.74
N ILE A 351 56.49 38.95 16.80
CA ILE A 351 57.75 39.51 17.31
C ILE A 351 57.39 40.28 18.54
N THR A 352 57.97 39.94 19.71
CA THR A 352 57.71 40.56 20.99
C THR A 352 58.69 41.74 21.28
N ASP A 353 59.87 41.68 20.67
CA ASP A 353 60.96 42.55 20.96
C ASP A 353 61.01 43.75 20.01
N THR A 354 61.24 44.94 20.54
CA THR A 354 61.58 46.07 19.73
C THR A 354 62.98 45.88 19.14
N LEU A 355 63.08 45.83 17.83
CA LEU A 355 64.37 45.73 17.16
C LEU A 355 64.94 47.13 16.99
N THR A 356 66.13 47.37 17.52
CA THR A 356 66.81 48.67 17.42
C THR A 356 68.07 48.52 16.55
N SER A 357 68.37 49.59 15.79
CA SER A 357 69.57 49.68 14.99
C SER A 357 70.05 51.13 14.99
N THR A 358 71.38 51.35 15.06
CA THR A 358 71.97 52.67 15.01
C THR A 358 72.78 52.77 13.70
N VAL A 359 72.59 53.86 12.96
CA VAL A 359 73.23 54.05 11.67
C VAL A 359 73.64 55.53 11.51
N CYS A 360 74.74 55.79 10.81
CA CYS A 360 75.15 57.17 10.54
C CYS A 360 74.29 57.79 9.45
N SER A 361 74.09 59.07 9.47
CA SER A 361 73.36 59.81 8.45
C SER A 361 73.87 59.51 7.05
N GLY A 362 72.92 59.23 6.14
CA GLY A 362 73.24 58.89 4.74
C GLY A 362 73.57 57.42 4.47
N ASN A 363 73.63 56.57 5.51
CA ASN A 363 73.90 55.12 5.30
C ASN A 363 72.63 54.30 5.41
N PRO A 364 72.54 53.18 4.61
CA PRO A 364 71.45 52.26 4.73
C PRO A 364 71.50 51.51 6.06
N PHE A 365 70.32 51.26 6.68
CA PHE A 365 70.26 50.41 7.85
C PHE A 365 69.75 49.01 7.49
N SER A 366 70.14 48.02 8.24
CA SER A 366 69.63 46.70 8.20
C SER A 366 69.32 46.19 9.60
N VAL A 367 68.19 45.52 9.75
CA VAL A 367 67.75 44.86 10.98
C VAL A 367 67.68 43.38 10.74
N LYS A 368 68.36 42.59 11.57
CA LYS A 368 68.30 41.10 11.50
C LYS A 368 67.00 40.67 12.14
N MET A 369 66.15 40.06 11.33
CA MET A 369 64.90 39.54 11.77
C MET A 369 65.07 38.26 12.63
N PRO A 370 64.15 37.99 13.62
CA PRO A 370 64.16 36.74 14.41
C PRO A 370 64.08 35.51 13.58
N LYS A 371 64.76 34.41 14.01
CA LYS A 371 64.74 33.12 13.32
C LYS A 371 63.54 32.23 13.65
N ASN A 372 62.75 32.59 14.65
CA ASN A 372 61.61 31.82 15.16
C ASN A 372 60.28 32.20 14.50
N LEU A 373 60.30 32.77 13.30
CA LEU A 373 59.12 33.10 12.52
C LEU A 373 58.78 31.99 11.53
N PRO A 374 57.53 31.91 11.05
CA PRO A 374 57.12 30.96 10.03
C PRO A 374 58.00 31.07 8.79
N LEU A 375 58.34 29.92 8.17
CA LEU A 375 59.16 29.87 6.97
C LEU A 375 58.50 30.68 5.85
N GLY A 376 59.30 31.58 5.23
CA GLY A 376 58.83 32.45 4.15
C GLY A 376 58.10 33.71 4.58
N SER A 377 58.15 34.06 5.87
CA SER A 377 57.63 35.35 6.32
C SER A 377 58.21 36.52 5.57
N LEU A 378 57.34 37.40 5.07
CA LEU A 378 57.68 38.66 4.42
C LEU A 378 57.31 39.83 5.32
N TYR A 379 58.03 40.95 5.15
CA TYR A 379 57.86 42.11 6.02
C TYR A 379 57.41 43.32 5.19
N TYR A 380 56.44 44.03 5.72
CA TYR A 380 56.03 45.31 5.15
C TYR A 380 56.57 46.48 6.08
N LEU A 381 57.35 47.39 5.52
CA LEU A 381 57.89 48.54 6.23
C LEU A 381 56.98 49.72 5.97
N SER A 382 56.48 50.34 7.05
CA SER A 382 55.80 51.63 6.95
C SER A 382 56.39 52.60 7.98
N LEU A 383 56.51 53.81 7.56
CA LEU A 383 56.95 54.91 8.49
C LEU A 383 55.72 55.41 9.23
N ILE A 384 55.71 55.23 10.56
CA ILE A 384 54.58 55.62 11.42
C ILE A 384 54.83 56.89 12.20
N HIS A 385 56.12 57.20 12.47
CA HIS A 385 56.52 58.42 13.18
C HIS A 385 58.02 58.74 13.01
N ILE A 386 58.35 60.03 12.88
CA ILE A 386 59.74 60.57 13.01
C ILE A 386 59.67 61.54 14.16
N SER A 387 60.35 61.24 15.25
CA SER A 387 60.56 62.22 16.36
C SER A 387 61.84 63.01 16.15
N GLU A 388 61.76 64.29 16.33
CA GLU A 388 62.95 65.23 16.37
C GLU A 388 63.84 64.94 17.55
#